data_07147e0eb75669f98dfe8d71c7fab475
#
_entry.id   07147e0eb75669f98dfe8d71c7fab475
#
_cell.length_a   1.000
_cell.length_b   1.000
_cell.length_c   1.000
_cell.angle_alpha   90.00
_cell.angle_beta   90.00
_cell.angle_gamma   90.00
#
_symmetry.space_group_name_H-M   'P 1'
#
loop_
_entity.id
_entity.type
_entity.pdbx_description
1 polymer ?
#
loop_
_entity_poly.entity_id
_entity_poly.type
_entity_poly.pdbx_seq_one_letter_code
_entity_poly.pdbx_strand_id
1 'polypeptide(L)'
;SSPIINKVKAKAMISAFDTTAKVDAAFAELKAYWDRLLDIYVVKTDEEKLDRMVNIWNQYQCMITFNMSRSASFFESGIGRGMGFRDSNQDLVGFVHQIPERARERIIDIASTQFPDGGCYHQYQPLTKRGNNDIGGGFNDDPMWLIFGTVAYIKESGDFSILDEPCLLYTSPSPRD
;
A
#
# COMPACT_ATOMS: atom_id res chain seq x y z
N SER A 1 -25.28 7.65 13.24
CA SER A 1 -24.14 7.84 14.16
C SER A 1 -22.85 7.68 13.39
N SER A 2 -21.95 8.64 13.54
CA SER A 2 -20.64 8.57 12.90
C SER A 2 -19.93 7.29 13.33
N PRO A 3 -19.35 6.51 12.40
CA PRO A 3 -18.56 5.30 12.74
C PRO A 3 -17.34 5.60 13.63
N ILE A 4 -16.98 6.87 13.76
CA ILE A 4 -15.87 7.35 14.58
C ILE A 4 -16.24 7.42 16.08
N ILE A 5 -17.53 7.62 16.41
CA ILE A 5 -17.99 7.74 17.80
C ILE A 5 -18.84 6.50 18.16
N ASN A 6 -18.15 5.38 18.37
CA ASN A 6 -18.80 4.16 18.84
C ASN A 6 -18.27 3.81 20.24
N LYS A 7 -19.11 4.02 21.26
CA LYS A 7 -18.76 3.74 22.66
C LYS A 7 -18.31 2.29 22.91
N VAL A 8 -18.89 1.33 22.20
CA VAL A 8 -18.52 -0.09 22.32
C VAL A 8 -17.10 -0.30 21.81
N LYS A 9 -16.78 0.24 20.63
CA LYS A 9 -15.44 0.20 20.04
C LYS A 9 -14.41 0.92 20.92
N ALA A 10 -14.76 2.09 21.45
CA ALA A 10 -13.88 2.84 22.34
C ALA A 10 -13.58 2.06 23.63
N LYS A 11 -14.60 1.45 24.26
CA LYS A 11 -14.39 0.61 25.46
C LYS A 11 -13.54 -0.62 25.16
N ALA A 12 -13.73 -1.27 24.02
CA ALA A 12 -12.91 -2.40 23.60
C ALA A 12 -11.44 -1.99 23.43
N MET A 13 -11.18 -0.84 22.79
CA MET A 13 -9.82 -0.31 22.64
C MET A 13 -9.18 0.02 24.01
N ILE A 14 -9.91 0.64 24.92
CA ILE A 14 -9.42 0.91 26.28
C ILE A 14 -9.07 -0.40 26.97
N SER A 15 -9.97 -1.38 26.94
CA SER A 15 -9.76 -2.70 27.58
C SER A 15 -8.60 -3.50 26.99
N ALA A 16 -8.22 -3.21 25.74
CA ALA A 16 -7.07 -3.85 25.11
C ALA A 16 -5.72 -3.38 25.71
N PHE A 17 -5.69 -2.19 26.36
CA PHE A 17 -4.48 -1.54 26.87
C PHE A 17 -4.61 -1.04 28.32
N ASP A 18 -5.54 -1.58 29.09
CA ASP A 18 -5.86 -1.10 30.45
C ASP A 18 -4.92 -1.62 31.54
N THR A 19 -3.96 -2.46 31.21
CA THR A 19 -2.93 -2.97 32.15
C THR A 19 -1.55 -2.91 31.53
N THR A 20 -0.51 -2.78 32.36
CA THR A 20 0.89 -2.78 31.92
C THR A 20 1.22 -4.07 31.13
N ALA A 21 0.75 -5.21 31.61
CA ALA A 21 0.98 -6.48 30.93
C ALA A 21 0.42 -6.53 29.49
N LYS A 22 -0.75 -5.94 29.26
CA LYS A 22 -1.33 -5.83 27.91
C LYS A 22 -0.55 -4.87 27.03
N VAL A 23 -0.07 -3.78 27.58
CA VAL A 23 0.79 -2.82 26.86
C VAL A 23 2.12 -3.48 26.48
N ASP A 24 2.77 -4.18 27.41
CA ASP A 24 4.02 -4.90 27.17
C ASP A 24 3.84 -6.00 26.09
N ALA A 25 2.72 -6.72 26.14
CA ALA A 25 2.38 -7.71 25.12
C ALA A 25 2.21 -7.07 23.74
N ALA A 26 1.56 -5.91 23.65
CA ALA A 26 1.39 -5.18 22.40
C ALA A 26 2.73 -4.68 21.82
N PHE A 27 3.65 -4.22 22.67
CA PHE A 27 5.01 -3.86 22.24
C PHE A 27 5.81 -5.08 21.76
N ALA A 28 5.66 -6.22 22.47
CA ALA A 28 6.31 -7.46 22.05
C ALA A 28 5.77 -7.95 20.68
N GLU A 29 4.47 -7.86 20.46
CA GLU A 29 3.84 -8.18 19.17
C GLU A 29 4.31 -7.26 18.05
N LEU A 30 4.36 -5.95 18.32
CA LEU A 30 4.88 -4.97 17.37
C LEU A 30 6.35 -5.24 17.00
N LYS A 31 7.17 -5.54 18.02
CA LYS A 31 8.57 -5.91 17.77
C LYS A 31 8.67 -7.17 16.92
N ALA A 32 7.92 -8.21 17.24
CA ALA A 32 7.92 -9.46 16.48
C ALA A 32 7.44 -9.26 15.03
N TYR A 33 6.50 -8.36 14.79
CA TYR A 33 6.08 -7.97 13.44
C TYR A 33 7.25 -7.37 12.64
N TRP A 34 7.96 -6.41 13.23
CA TRP A 34 9.10 -5.77 12.57
C TRP A 34 10.27 -6.72 12.36
N ASP A 35 10.58 -7.56 13.35
CA ASP A 35 11.64 -8.56 13.22
C ASP A 35 11.35 -9.49 12.02
N ARG A 36 10.14 -10.04 11.91
CA ARG A 36 9.75 -10.89 10.77
C ARG A 36 9.85 -10.18 9.41
N LEU A 37 9.48 -8.91 9.36
CA LEU A 37 9.53 -8.12 8.13
C LEU A 37 10.98 -7.84 7.70
N LEU A 38 11.82 -7.45 8.64
CA LEU A 38 13.20 -7.04 8.38
C LEU A 38 14.13 -8.24 8.15
N ASP A 39 13.81 -9.42 8.70
CA ASP A 39 14.62 -10.63 8.55
C ASP A 39 14.53 -11.26 7.15
N ILE A 40 13.60 -10.79 6.30
CA ILE A 40 13.46 -11.30 4.92
C ILE A 40 14.66 -10.92 4.04
N TYR A 41 15.24 -9.75 4.27
CA TYR A 41 16.39 -9.26 3.53
C TYR A 41 17.44 -8.72 4.48
N VAL A 42 18.52 -9.47 4.66
CA VAL A 42 19.60 -9.13 5.60
C VAL A 42 20.96 -9.13 4.89
N VAL A 43 21.66 -8.03 5.03
CA VAL A 43 23.05 -7.87 4.58
C VAL A 43 23.96 -7.80 5.80
N LYS A 44 25.12 -8.44 5.72
CA LYS A 44 26.17 -8.37 6.72
C LYS A 44 27.50 -8.03 6.06
N THR A 45 28.06 -6.89 6.43
CA THR A 45 29.32 -6.37 5.93
C THR A 45 30.27 -6.04 7.08
N ASP A 46 31.46 -5.54 6.75
CA ASP A 46 32.40 -5.02 7.75
C ASP A 46 32.07 -3.57 8.19
N GLU A 47 31.02 -2.97 7.62
CA GLU A 47 30.60 -1.59 7.93
C GLU A 47 29.20 -1.58 8.58
N GLU A 48 29.17 -1.47 9.91
CA GLU A 48 27.94 -1.51 10.70
C GLU A 48 26.89 -0.44 10.28
N LYS A 49 27.35 0.72 9.83
CA LYS A 49 26.43 1.78 9.38
C LYS A 49 25.71 1.43 8.08
N LEU A 50 26.44 0.75 7.17
CA LEU A 50 25.88 0.22 5.94
C LEU A 50 24.83 -0.86 6.26
N ASP A 51 25.17 -1.79 7.14
CA ASP A 51 24.26 -2.85 7.58
C ASP A 51 22.96 -2.25 8.16
N ARG A 52 23.09 -1.27 9.04
CA ARG A 52 21.93 -0.59 9.63
C ARG A 52 21.10 0.15 8.59
N MET A 53 21.74 0.82 7.63
CA MET A 53 21.04 1.52 6.55
C MET A 53 20.24 0.54 5.70
N VAL A 54 20.84 -0.57 5.29
CA VAL A 54 20.21 -1.55 4.40
C VAL A 54 19.16 -2.37 5.15
N ASN A 55 19.51 -2.91 6.33
CA ASN A 55 18.65 -3.87 7.03
C ASN A 55 17.46 -3.23 7.75
N ILE A 56 17.53 -1.94 8.04
CA ILE A 56 16.48 -1.25 8.81
C ILE A 56 15.91 -0.06 8.02
N TRP A 57 16.74 0.96 7.75
CA TRP A 57 16.23 2.23 7.26
C TRP A 57 15.65 2.18 5.86
N ASN A 58 16.31 1.51 4.92
CA ASN A 58 15.82 1.40 3.56
C ASN A 58 14.49 0.63 3.52
N GLN A 59 14.43 -0.48 4.24
CA GLN A 59 13.22 -1.31 4.32
C GLN A 59 12.07 -0.56 5.00
N TYR A 60 12.35 0.15 6.08
CA TYR A 60 11.38 1.00 6.75
C TYR A 60 10.84 2.09 5.80
N GLN A 61 11.73 2.79 5.10
CA GLN A 61 11.32 3.81 4.12
C GLN A 61 10.47 3.24 2.99
N CYS A 62 10.85 2.09 2.44
CA CYS A 62 10.06 1.43 1.40
C CYS A 62 8.66 1.07 1.91
N MET A 63 8.54 0.55 3.13
CA MET A 63 7.25 0.24 3.75
C MET A 63 6.40 1.50 3.97
N ILE A 64 6.98 2.57 4.48
CA ILE A 64 6.26 3.83 4.67
C ILE A 64 5.79 4.39 3.33
N THR A 65 6.66 4.41 2.33
CA THR A 65 6.32 4.87 0.99
C THR A 65 5.20 4.03 0.38
N PHE A 66 5.28 2.71 0.48
CA PHE A 66 4.22 1.81 0.03
C PHE A 66 2.87 2.07 0.73
N ASN A 67 2.87 2.26 2.04
CA ASN A 67 1.66 2.49 2.81
C ASN A 67 1.04 3.86 2.54
N MET A 68 1.87 4.88 2.44
CA MET A 68 1.44 6.28 2.34
C MET A 68 1.28 6.74 0.89
N SER A 69 1.96 6.08 -0.04
CA SER A 69 1.95 6.39 -1.48
C SER A 69 2.04 7.88 -1.77
N ARG A 70 2.95 8.57 -1.06
CA ARG A 70 3.19 10.01 -1.16
C ARG A 70 2.00 10.90 -0.80
N SER A 71 0.93 10.31 -0.27
CA SER A 71 -0.21 11.03 0.32
C SER A 71 -0.04 11.20 1.84
N ALA A 72 1.20 11.32 2.27
CA ALA A 72 1.58 11.19 3.66
C ALA A 72 1.16 12.34 4.55
N SER A 73 0.85 13.49 3.98
CA SER A 73 0.63 14.69 4.79
C SER A 73 -0.69 15.36 4.45
N PHE A 74 -1.55 15.43 5.43
CA PHE A 74 -2.74 16.27 5.39
C PHE A 74 -2.38 17.75 5.08
N PHE A 75 -1.26 18.22 5.61
CA PHE A 75 -0.77 19.59 5.40
C PHE A 75 -0.19 19.81 4.00
N GLU A 76 0.43 18.79 3.42
CA GLU A 76 1.02 18.89 2.10
C GLU A 76 -0.02 18.73 0.99
N SER A 77 -0.89 17.73 1.10
CA SER A 77 -1.73 17.28 -0.01
C SER A 77 -3.23 17.49 0.24
N GLY A 78 -3.62 17.79 1.46
CA GLY A 78 -5.04 17.84 1.85
C GLY A 78 -5.73 16.48 1.82
N ILE A 79 -7.04 16.49 2.09
CA ILE A 79 -7.86 15.27 2.15
C ILE A 79 -8.33 14.78 0.77
N GLY A 80 -8.18 15.59 -0.26
CA GLY A 80 -8.67 15.29 -1.61
C GLY A 80 -7.71 14.53 -2.50
N ARG A 81 -6.41 14.44 -2.12
CA ARG A 81 -5.41 13.78 -2.94
C ARG A 81 -5.49 12.27 -2.79
N GLY A 82 -5.58 11.57 -3.92
CA GLY A 82 -5.52 10.13 -4.00
C GLY A 82 -4.10 9.58 -4.09
N MET A 83 -3.99 8.27 -4.16
CA MET A 83 -2.75 7.54 -4.47
C MET A 83 -2.54 7.54 -5.98
N GLY A 84 -1.34 7.94 -6.44
CA GLY A 84 -1.00 7.93 -7.85
C GLY A 84 -0.94 6.51 -8.42
N PHE A 85 -1.45 6.33 -9.63
CA PHE A 85 -1.41 5.04 -10.33
C PHE A 85 0.03 4.57 -10.55
N ARG A 86 0.84 5.41 -11.15
CA ARG A 86 2.28 5.17 -11.35
C ARG A 86 3.02 5.04 -10.02
N ASP A 87 2.83 6.00 -9.13
CA ASP A 87 3.51 6.05 -7.84
C ASP A 87 3.28 4.78 -7.02
N SER A 88 2.05 4.27 -6.99
CA SER A 88 1.71 3.04 -6.26
C SER A 88 2.42 1.80 -6.82
N ASN A 89 2.58 1.73 -8.15
CA ASN A 89 3.32 0.64 -8.77
C ASN A 89 4.83 0.74 -8.51
N GLN A 90 5.40 1.94 -8.54
CA GLN A 90 6.82 2.16 -8.20
C GLN A 90 7.11 1.76 -6.75
N ASP A 91 6.25 2.19 -5.84
CA ASP A 91 6.38 1.90 -4.41
C ASP A 91 6.25 0.39 -4.12
N LEU A 92 5.36 -0.28 -4.85
CA LEU A 92 5.20 -1.74 -4.80
C LEU A 92 6.49 -2.46 -5.22
N VAL A 93 7.11 -2.06 -6.33
CA VAL A 93 8.34 -2.70 -6.83
C VAL A 93 9.49 -2.61 -5.82
N GLY A 94 9.58 -1.50 -5.09
CA GLY A 94 10.58 -1.31 -4.04
C GLY A 94 10.39 -2.21 -2.80
N PHE A 95 9.22 -2.85 -2.65
CA PHE A 95 8.88 -3.53 -1.41
C PHE A 95 8.22 -4.92 -1.59
N VAL A 96 8.00 -5.35 -2.82
CA VAL A 96 7.28 -6.60 -3.16
C VAL A 96 7.86 -7.84 -2.50
N HIS A 97 9.18 -7.92 -2.36
CA HIS A 97 9.88 -9.06 -1.75
C HIS A 97 9.56 -9.26 -0.26
N GLN A 98 9.15 -8.20 0.43
CA GLN A 98 8.84 -8.24 1.85
C GLN A 98 7.35 -8.47 2.14
N ILE A 99 6.46 -8.05 1.23
CA ILE A 99 5.01 -8.08 1.45
C ILE A 99 4.25 -8.56 0.21
N PRO A 100 4.59 -9.74 -0.36
CA PRO A 100 3.99 -10.18 -1.62
C PRO A 100 2.47 -10.25 -1.59
N GLU A 101 1.85 -10.63 -0.47
CA GLU A 101 0.39 -10.68 -0.33
C GLU A 101 -0.23 -9.28 -0.45
N ARG A 102 0.34 -8.29 0.20
CA ARG A 102 -0.14 -6.90 0.13
C ARG A 102 0.18 -6.26 -1.24
N ALA A 103 1.26 -6.69 -1.86
CA ALA A 103 1.59 -6.28 -3.22
C ALA A 103 0.52 -6.78 -4.20
N ARG A 104 0.08 -8.05 -4.06
CA ARG A 104 -1.02 -8.62 -4.84
C ARG A 104 -2.32 -7.81 -4.68
N GLU A 105 -2.72 -7.55 -3.45
CA GLU A 105 -3.89 -6.72 -3.16
C GLU A 105 -3.79 -5.34 -3.82
N ARG A 106 -2.64 -4.69 -3.74
CA ARG A 106 -2.41 -3.37 -4.34
C ARG A 106 -2.50 -3.41 -5.85
N ILE A 107 -1.97 -4.45 -6.52
CA ILE A 107 -2.07 -4.61 -7.98
C ILE A 107 -3.53 -4.72 -8.39
N ILE A 108 -4.34 -5.52 -7.70
CA ILE A 108 -5.76 -5.68 -7.98
C ILE A 108 -6.51 -4.35 -7.76
N ASP A 109 -6.22 -3.64 -6.67
CA ASP A 109 -6.80 -2.32 -6.40
C ASP A 109 -6.52 -1.31 -7.53
N ILE A 110 -5.28 -1.27 -7.99
CA ILE A 110 -4.88 -0.37 -9.07
C ILE A 110 -5.53 -0.81 -10.40
N ALA A 111 -5.49 -2.10 -10.71
CA ALA A 111 -6.11 -2.65 -11.92
C ALA A 111 -7.60 -2.35 -12.01
N SER A 112 -8.31 -2.35 -10.86
CA SER A 112 -9.74 -2.02 -10.81
C SER A 112 -10.06 -0.57 -11.18
N THR A 113 -9.07 0.31 -11.25
CA THR A 113 -9.22 1.71 -11.66
C THR A 113 -8.93 1.97 -13.15
N GLN A 114 -8.61 0.92 -13.91
CA GLN A 114 -8.46 1.03 -15.37
C GLN A 114 -9.80 1.17 -16.08
N PHE A 115 -9.74 1.73 -17.29
CA PHE A 115 -10.87 1.81 -18.18
C PHE A 115 -10.90 0.61 -19.16
N PRO A 116 -12.06 0.30 -19.78
CA PRO A 116 -12.15 -0.77 -20.74
C PRO A 116 -11.27 -0.60 -21.99
N ASP A 117 -10.87 0.63 -22.30
CA ASP A 117 -9.97 0.95 -23.40
C ASP A 117 -8.48 0.83 -23.04
N GLY A 118 -8.18 0.43 -21.80
CA GLY A 118 -6.82 0.29 -21.30
C GLY A 118 -6.22 1.56 -20.69
N GLY A 119 -6.93 2.67 -20.74
CA GLY A 119 -6.56 3.88 -20.00
C GLY A 119 -6.78 3.72 -18.50
N CYS A 120 -6.39 4.71 -17.72
CA CYS A 120 -6.60 4.69 -16.28
C CYS A 120 -6.74 6.08 -15.70
N TYR A 121 -7.28 6.15 -14.49
CA TYR A 121 -7.17 7.36 -13.69
C TYR A 121 -5.73 7.56 -13.20
N HIS A 122 -5.26 8.79 -13.23
CA HIS A 122 -3.95 9.13 -12.68
C HIS A 122 -3.86 8.89 -11.16
N GLN A 123 -4.98 8.98 -10.47
CA GLN A 123 -5.06 8.74 -9.03
C GLN A 123 -6.33 7.95 -8.66
N TYR A 124 -6.27 7.25 -7.53
CA TYR A 124 -7.43 6.62 -6.90
C TYR A 124 -7.46 6.90 -5.40
N GLN A 125 -8.65 6.82 -4.82
CA GLN A 125 -8.86 7.01 -3.39
C GLN A 125 -8.73 5.66 -2.67
N PRO A 126 -7.77 5.49 -1.77
CA PRO A 126 -7.50 4.18 -1.15
C PRO A 126 -8.65 3.66 -0.27
N LEU A 127 -9.44 4.56 0.32
CA LEU A 127 -10.57 4.18 1.17
C LEU A 127 -11.80 3.72 0.40
N THR A 128 -12.05 4.31 -0.76
CA THR A 128 -13.21 4.02 -1.59
C THR A 128 -12.89 3.13 -2.77
N LYS A 129 -11.61 2.93 -3.07
CA LYS A 129 -11.09 2.21 -4.22
C LYS A 129 -11.56 2.79 -5.56
N ARG A 130 -11.87 4.08 -5.60
CA ARG A 130 -12.39 4.78 -6.79
C ARG A 130 -11.31 5.66 -7.40
N GLY A 131 -11.29 5.70 -8.73
CA GLY A 131 -10.46 6.64 -9.47
C GLY A 131 -10.88 8.09 -9.23
N ASN A 132 -9.95 9.01 -9.49
CA ASN A 132 -10.14 10.44 -9.29
C ASN A 132 -9.63 11.21 -10.52
N ASN A 133 -10.50 11.99 -11.12
CA ASN A 133 -10.22 12.82 -12.29
C ASN A 133 -9.75 14.24 -11.95
N ASP A 134 -9.73 14.62 -10.68
CA ASP A 134 -9.52 16.02 -10.27
C ASP A 134 -8.12 16.56 -10.61
N ILE A 135 -7.17 15.66 -10.86
CA ILE A 135 -5.75 16.01 -11.14
C ILE A 135 -5.36 15.71 -12.60
N GLY A 136 -6.33 15.48 -13.44
CA GLY A 136 -6.13 15.15 -14.85
C GLY A 136 -6.09 13.66 -15.10
N GLY A 137 -6.24 13.29 -16.36
CA GLY A 137 -6.16 11.93 -16.87
C GLY A 137 -5.33 11.90 -18.15
N GLY A 138 -5.06 10.71 -18.65
CA GLY A 138 -4.42 10.57 -19.97
C GLY A 138 -2.91 10.63 -19.97
N PHE A 139 -2.26 10.33 -18.85
CA PHE A 139 -0.82 10.06 -18.83
C PHE A 139 -0.55 8.73 -19.52
N ASN A 140 0.17 8.78 -20.64
CA ASN A 140 0.37 7.61 -21.50
C ASN A 140 1.18 6.49 -20.87
N ASP A 141 1.96 6.78 -19.85
CA ASP A 141 2.82 5.82 -19.16
C ASP A 141 2.14 5.12 -17.97
N ASP A 142 1.09 5.70 -17.42
CA ASP A 142 0.42 5.16 -16.22
C ASP A 142 0.01 3.68 -16.39
N PRO A 143 -0.68 3.25 -17.47
CA PRO A 143 -1.07 1.85 -17.64
C PRO A 143 0.13 0.88 -17.73
N MET A 144 1.27 1.35 -18.24
CA MET A 144 2.48 0.53 -18.38
C MET A 144 3.08 0.16 -17.03
N TRP A 145 2.90 1.00 -16.02
CA TRP A 145 3.39 0.74 -14.66
C TRP A 145 2.66 -0.41 -13.98
N LEU A 146 1.39 -0.66 -14.30
CA LEU A 146 0.67 -1.83 -13.80
C LEU A 146 1.29 -3.13 -14.35
N ILE A 147 1.64 -3.15 -15.63
CA ILE A 147 2.33 -4.30 -16.23
C ILE A 147 3.67 -4.53 -15.53
N PHE A 148 4.44 -3.47 -15.33
CA PHE A 148 5.74 -3.53 -14.68
C PHE A 148 5.62 -4.04 -13.22
N GLY A 149 4.69 -3.51 -12.45
CA GLY A 149 4.42 -3.94 -11.07
C GLY A 149 3.98 -5.41 -10.99
N THR A 150 3.10 -5.83 -11.89
CA THR A 150 2.64 -7.23 -11.97
C THR A 150 3.78 -8.18 -12.34
N VAL A 151 4.63 -7.80 -13.28
CA VAL A 151 5.81 -8.61 -13.65
C VAL A 151 6.79 -8.70 -12.48
N ALA A 152 7.03 -7.62 -11.76
CA ALA A 152 7.89 -7.63 -10.56
C ALA A 152 7.33 -8.57 -9.50
N TYR A 153 6.01 -8.51 -9.25
CA TYR A 153 5.34 -9.40 -8.32
C TYR A 153 5.49 -10.88 -8.70
N ILE A 154 5.23 -11.23 -9.98
CA ILE A 154 5.34 -12.61 -10.46
C ILE A 154 6.78 -13.11 -10.35
N LYS A 155 7.77 -12.27 -10.69
CA LYS A 155 9.19 -12.65 -10.59
C LYS A 155 9.60 -12.94 -9.16
N GLU A 156 9.06 -12.22 -8.20
CA GLU A 156 9.40 -12.36 -6.79
C GLU A 156 8.65 -13.50 -6.12
N SER A 157 7.35 -13.61 -6.37
CA SER A 157 6.46 -14.57 -5.69
C SER A 157 6.31 -15.92 -6.42
N GLY A 158 6.52 -15.96 -7.73
CA GLY A 158 6.17 -17.11 -8.58
C GLY A 158 4.66 -17.31 -8.76
N ASP A 159 3.84 -16.39 -8.28
CA ASP A 159 2.38 -16.50 -8.35
C ASP A 159 1.84 -15.97 -9.69
N PHE A 160 1.60 -16.88 -10.62
CA PHE A 160 0.97 -16.59 -11.90
C PHE A 160 -0.56 -16.47 -11.79
N SER A 161 -1.17 -16.91 -10.69
CA SER A 161 -2.63 -16.89 -10.53
C SER A 161 -3.22 -15.48 -10.53
N ILE A 162 -2.39 -14.47 -10.29
CA ILE A 162 -2.80 -13.06 -10.39
C ILE A 162 -3.30 -12.70 -11.80
N LEU A 163 -2.83 -13.39 -12.84
CA LEU A 163 -3.25 -13.14 -14.23
C LEU A 163 -4.65 -13.67 -14.52
N ASP A 164 -5.14 -14.61 -13.72
CA ASP A 164 -6.47 -15.20 -13.81
C ASP A 164 -7.50 -14.50 -12.89
N GLU A 165 -7.05 -13.51 -12.11
CA GLU A 165 -7.90 -12.80 -11.17
C GLU A 165 -8.92 -11.93 -11.91
N PRO A 166 -10.23 -12.17 -11.72
CA PRO A 166 -11.25 -11.33 -12.31
C PRO A 166 -11.25 -9.96 -11.64
N CYS A 167 -10.77 -8.97 -12.35
CA CYS A 167 -10.74 -7.60 -11.85
C CYS A 167 -12.07 -6.90 -12.18
N LEU A 168 -12.85 -6.58 -11.15
CA LEU A 168 -14.04 -5.76 -11.30
C LEU A 168 -13.61 -4.30 -11.47
N LEU A 169 -13.85 -3.76 -12.64
CA LEU A 169 -13.61 -2.34 -12.89
C LEU A 169 -14.57 -1.50 -12.04
N TYR A 170 -14.04 -0.69 -11.16
CA TYR A 170 -14.82 0.31 -10.43
C TYR A 170 -15.12 1.48 -11.38
N THR A 171 -16.11 1.30 -12.25
CA THR A 171 -16.64 2.39 -13.03
C THR A 171 -17.32 3.36 -12.07
N SER A 172 -16.84 4.57 -11.97
CA SER A 172 -17.60 5.65 -11.35
C SER A 172 -18.91 5.80 -12.13
N PRO A 173 -20.08 5.85 -11.50
CA PRO A 173 -21.26 6.28 -12.22
C PRO A 173 -20.94 7.65 -12.81
N SER A 174 -21.09 7.77 -14.13
CA SER A 174 -20.93 9.04 -14.82
C SER A 174 -21.86 10.07 -14.15
N PRO A 175 -21.40 11.30 -13.89
CA PRO A 175 -22.30 12.37 -13.42
C PRO A 175 -23.36 12.75 -14.46
N ARG A 176 -23.51 12.00 -15.54
CA ARG A 176 -24.42 12.27 -16.66
C ARG A 176 -25.51 11.20 -16.85
N ASP A 177 -25.62 10.24 -15.93
CA ASP A 177 -26.74 9.28 -15.91
C ASP A 177 -27.74 9.66 -14.83
#